data_ca4122e9520859d7a4be324759f134c3
#
_entry.id   ca4122e9520859d7a4be324759f134c3
#
_cell.length_a   1.000
_cell.length_b   1.000
_cell.length_c   1.000
_cell.angle_alpha   90.00
_cell.angle_beta   90.00
_cell.angle_gamma   90.00
#
_symmetry.space_group_name_H-M   'P 1'
#
loop_
_entity.id
_entity.type
_entity.pdbx_description
1 polymer ?
#
loop_
_entity_poly.entity_id
_entity_poly.type
_entity_poly.pdbx_seq_one_letter_code
_entity_poly.pdbx_strand_id
1 'polypeptide(L)'
;MLFRSKIWQKTSLYKTSENPNNKFYNLVMFPYPSGNLHIGHWYNFAPADTLGRLAKMQGKDVLEPFGFDAFGLPAENAAIQRG
;
A
#
# COMPACT_ATOMS: atom_id res chain seq x y z
N MET A 1 16.77 8.24 6.59
CA MET A 1 15.70 7.49 5.88
C MET A 1 16.16 6.12 5.40
N LEU A 2 17.19 6.06 4.55
CA LEU A 2 17.67 4.78 4.00
C LEU A 2 18.09 3.76 5.07
N PHE A 3 18.70 4.22 6.15
CA PHE A 3 19.14 3.36 7.26
C PHE A 3 17.96 2.64 7.94
N ARG A 4 16.92 3.40 8.31
CA ARG A 4 15.71 2.82 8.95
C ARG A 4 14.98 1.88 8.02
N SER A 5 14.82 2.26 6.74
CA SER A 5 14.17 1.42 5.74
C SER A 5 14.86 0.06 5.58
N LYS A 6 16.19 0.04 5.57
CA LYS A 6 16.97 -1.21 5.51
C LYS A 6 16.72 -2.10 6.74
N ILE A 7 16.66 -1.51 7.93
CA ILE A 7 16.35 -2.25 9.16
C ILE A 7 14.93 -2.82 9.10
N TRP A 8 13.94 -2.03 8.68
CA TRP A 8 12.56 -2.49 8.58
C TRP A 8 12.40 -3.64 7.59
N GLN A 9 13.09 -3.59 6.45
CA GLN A 9 13.10 -4.69 5.48
C GLN A 9 13.75 -5.94 6.06
N LYS A 10 14.91 -5.80 6.70
CA LYS A 10 15.65 -6.90 7.29
C LYS A 10 14.88 -7.61 8.41
N THR A 11 14.16 -6.85 9.22
CA THR A 11 13.36 -7.37 10.33
C THR A 11 11.95 -7.78 9.92
N SER A 12 11.57 -7.54 8.65
CA SER A 12 10.20 -7.77 8.16
C SER A 12 9.13 -7.12 9.05
N LEU A 13 9.39 -5.89 9.50
CA LEU A 13 8.57 -5.19 10.49
C LEU A 13 7.09 -5.10 10.09
N TYR A 14 6.82 -4.89 8.80
CA TYR A 14 5.46 -4.69 8.31
C TYR A 14 4.85 -5.94 7.65
N LYS A 15 5.51 -7.09 7.77
CA LYS A 15 4.95 -8.33 7.26
C LYS A 15 3.76 -8.77 8.11
N THR A 16 2.65 -9.07 7.46
CA THR A 16 1.45 -9.61 8.12
C THR A 16 1.68 -11.06 8.52
N SER A 17 1.23 -11.45 9.71
CA SER A 17 1.29 -12.83 10.18
C SER A 17 0.31 -13.72 9.41
N GLU A 18 0.67 -14.99 9.22
CA GLU A 18 -0.23 -15.98 8.61
C GLU A 18 -1.40 -16.34 9.54
N ASN A 19 -1.19 -16.28 10.84
CA ASN A 19 -2.20 -16.58 11.86
C ASN A 19 -2.36 -15.39 12.82
N PRO A 20 -2.98 -14.29 12.39
CA PRO A 20 -3.08 -13.09 13.20
C PRO A 20 -4.09 -13.26 14.34
N ASN A 21 -3.72 -12.77 15.53
CA ASN A 21 -4.60 -12.78 16.70
C ASN A 21 -5.43 -11.50 16.82
N ASN A 22 -4.83 -10.33 16.54
CA ASN A 22 -5.46 -9.03 16.64
C ASN A 22 -5.47 -8.36 15.27
N LYS A 23 -6.44 -8.73 14.45
CA LYS A 23 -6.49 -8.37 13.03
C LYS A 23 -6.92 -6.92 12.83
N PHE A 24 -6.23 -6.24 11.92
CA PHE A 24 -6.62 -4.94 11.40
C PHE A 24 -6.45 -4.93 9.89
N TYR A 25 -7.56 -4.88 9.17
CA TYR A 25 -7.56 -4.81 7.70
C TYR A 25 -7.67 -3.35 7.26
N ASN A 26 -6.62 -2.85 6.62
CA ASN A 26 -6.51 -1.46 6.17
C ASN A 26 -6.54 -1.43 4.64
N LEU A 27 -7.74 -1.31 4.08
CA LEU A 27 -7.92 -1.29 2.63
C LEU A 27 -7.72 0.12 2.10
N VAL A 28 -6.85 0.25 1.09
CA VAL A 28 -6.65 1.47 0.32
C VAL A 28 -7.17 1.27 -1.10
N MET A 29 -7.53 2.37 -1.75
CA MET A 29 -7.90 2.34 -3.17
C MET A 29 -6.63 2.15 -4.00
N PHE A 30 -6.64 1.15 -4.88
CA PHE A 30 -5.50 0.88 -5.76
C PHE A 30 -5.46 1.88 -6.92
N PRO A 31 -4.26 2.35 -7.30
CA PRO A 31 -4.13 3.25 -8.44
C PRO A 31 -4.23 2.50 -9.75
N TYR A 32 -4.63 3.21 -10.81
CA TYR A 32 -4.51 2.71 -12.16
C TYR A 32 -3.03 2.71 -12.61
N PRO A 33 -2.61 1.76 -13.46
CA PRO A 33 -1.24 1.74 -14.00
C PRO A 33 -1.05 2.74 -15.15
N SER A 34 -1.77 3.83 -15.14
CA SER A 34 -1.76 4.86 -16.18
C SER A 34 -1.49 6.23 -15.56
N GLY A 35 -0.66 7.04 -16.24
CA GLY A 35 -0.34 8.39 -15.81
C GLY A 35 0.58 8.46 -14.58
N ASN A 36 0.81 9.68 -14.15
CA ASN A 36 1.66 9.97 -13.00
C ASN A 36 0.84 10.07 -11.71
N LEU A 37 1.51 9.91 -10.59
CA LEU A 37 0.90 10.15 -9.29
C LEU A 37 0.52 11.63 -9.14
N HIS A 38 -0.57 11.90 -8.44
CA HIS A 38 -1.08 13.24 -8.17
C HIS A 38 -1.54 13.38 -6.73
N ILE A 39 -2.00 14.58 -6.36
CA ILE A 39 -2.40 14.87 -4.97
C ILE A 39 -3.52 13.96 -4.46
N GLY A 40 -4.39 13.46 -5.32
CA GLY A 40 -5.41 12.48 -4.94
C GLY A 40 -4.83 11.18 -4.43
N HIS A 41 -3.73 10.70 -4.99
CA HIS A 41 -3.00 9.54 -4.48
C HIS A 41 -2.44 9.82 -3.09
N TRP A 42 -1.91 11.02 -2.86
CA TRP A 42 -1.43 11.40 -1.54
C TRP A 42 -2.55 11.37 -0.50
N TYR A 43 -3.71 11.94 -0.82
CA TYR A 43 -4.88 11.91 0.07
C TYR A 43 -5.37 10.50 0.37
N ASN A 44 -5.20 9.58 -0.55
CA ASN A 44 -5.57 8.18 -0.36
C ASN A 44 -4.54 7.42 0.49
N PHE A 45 -3.26 7.52 0.13
CA PHE A 45 -2.22 6.67 0.74
C PHE A 45 -1.67 7.20 2.04
N ALA A 46 -1.46 8.51 2.18
CA ALA A 46 -0.83 9.06 3.37
C ALA A 46 -1.65 8.87 4.65
N PRO A 47 -2.96 9.15 4.68
CA PRO A 47 -3.77 8.86 5.87
C PRO A 47 -3.88 7.36 6.16
N ALA A 48 -4.04 6.53 5.13
CA ALA A 48 -4.13 5.08 5.30
C ALA A 48 -2.83 4.49 5.84
N ASP A 49 -1.69 4.91 5.31
CA ASP A 49 -0.38 4.49 5.79
C ASP A 49 -0.16 4.90 7.25
N THR A 50 -0.54 6.12 7.61
CA THR A 50 -0.47 6.62 8.99
C THR A 50 -1.32 5.77 9.93
N LEU A 51 -2.54 5.45 9.54
CA LEU A 51 -3.44 4.61 10.32
C LEU A 51 -2.88 3.19 10.49
N GLY A 52 -2.35 2.60 9.42
CA GLY A 52 -1.73 1.29 9.46
C GLY A 52 -0.52 1.24 10.39
N ARG A 53 0.34 2.24 10.33
CA ARG A 53 1.50 2.35 11.23
C ARG A 53 1.08 2.53 12.68
N LEU A 54 0.06 3.35 12.95
CA LEU A 54 -0.49 3.52 14.28
C LEU A 54 -1.06 2.20 14.82
N ALA A 55 -1.84 1.50 14.03
CA ALA A 55 -2.41 0.20 14.40
C ALA A 55 -1.30 -0.82 14.73
N LYS A 56 -0.22 -0.82 13.95
CA LYS A 56 0.95 -1.67 14.22
C LYS A 56 1.60 -1.32 15.55
N MET A 57 1.76 -0.05 15.85
CA MET A 57 2.32 0.41 17.12
C MET A 57 1.42 0.05 18.32
N GLN A 58 0.12 -0.06 18.10
CA GLN A 58 -0.85 -0.49 19.10
C GLN A 58 -0.89 -2.02 19.30
N GLY A 59 -0.04 -2.75 18.62
CA GLY A 59 0.05 -4.20 18.74
C GLY A 59 -0.90 -4.98 17.84
N LYS A 60 -1.55 -4.32 16.89
CA LYS A 60 -2.42 -5.01 15.92
C LYS A 60 -1.61 -5.65 14.80
N ASP A 61 -2.13 -6.73 14.25
CA ASP A 61 -1.59 -7.40 13.08
C ASP A 61 -2.27 -6.83 11.83
N VAL A 62 -1.55 -5.97 11.13
CA VAL A 62 -2.08 -5.15 10.05
C VAL A 62 -1.90 -5.84 8.71
N LEU A 63 -3.00 -5.99 7.96
CA LEU A 63 -2.98 -6.33 6.55
C LEU A 63 -3.36 -5.09 5.75
N GLU A 64 -2.41 -4.57 5.00
CA GLU A 64 -2.60 -3.45 4.08
C GLU A 64 -2.14 -3.89 2.68
N PRO A 65 -3.04 -4.54 1.91
CA PRO A 65 -2.67 -4.99 0.58
C PRO A 65 -2.47 -3.81 -0.36
N PHE A 66 -1.52 -3.94 -1.27
CA PHE A 66 -1.25 -2.96 -2.30
C PHE A 66 -1.11 -3.63 -3.65
N GLY A 67 -1.59 -2.96 -4.68
CA GLY A 67 -1.49 -3.42 -6.06
C GLY A 67 -1.91 -2.32 -7.02
N PHE A 68 -2.22 -2.71 -8.24
CA PHE A 68 -2.74 -1.81 -9.26
C PHE A 68 -4.13 -2.26 -9.69
N ASP A 69 -5.01 -1.29 -9.92
CA ASP A 69 -6.28 -1.51 -10.60
C ASP A 69 -6.00 -1.55 -12.10
N ALA A 70 -5.60 -2.75 -12.57
CA ALA A 70 -4.97 -2.93 -13.89
C ALA A 70 -5.95 -3.31 -15.00
N PHE A 71 -7.24 -3.41 -14.70
CA PHE A 71 -8.26 -3.77 -15.68
C PHE A 71 -9.13 -2.56 -16.04
N GLY A 72 -9.61 -2.55 -17.27
CA GLY A 72 -10.50 -1.52 -17.77
C GLY A 72 -9.85 -0.54 -18.73
N LEU A 73 -10.63 0.42 -19.18
CA LEU A 73 -10.27 1.34 -20.26
C LEU A 73 -9.01 2.17 -20.00
N PRO A 74 -8.77 2.73 -18.81
CA PRO A 74 -7.54 3.49 -18.56
C PRO A 74 -6.27 2.64 -18.72
N ALA A 75 -6.29 1.40 -18.28
CA ALA A 75 -5.16 0.49 -18.42
C ALA A 75 -4.94 0.08 -19.89
N GLU A 76 -6.01 -0.21 -20.60
CA GLU A 76 -5.95 -0.57 -22.03
C GLU A 76 -5.41 0.58 -22.86
N ASN A 77 -5.89 1.79 -22.66
CA ASN A 77 -5.41 2.98 -23.35
C ASN A 77 -3.93 3.24 -23.08
N ALA A 78 -3.50 3.08 -21.83
CA ALA A 78 -2.09 3.22 -21.48
C ALA A 78 -1.21 2.15 -22.15
N ALA A 79 -1.69 0.92 -22.23
CA ALA A 79 -0.99 -0.16 -22.91
C ALA A 79 -0.85 0.11 -24.43
N ILE A 80 -1.90 0.61 -25.06
CA ILE A 80 -1.87 0.98 -26.50
C ILE A 80 -0.84 2.09 -26.73
N GLN A 81 -0.79 3.10 -25.89
CA GLN A 81 0.12 4.23 -26.03
C GLN A 81 1.58 3.87 -25.78
N ARG A 82 1.84 2.93 -24.89
CA ARG A 82 3.20 2.58 -24.45
C ARG A 82 3.77 1.33 -25.14
N GLY A 83 2.92 0.57 -25.76
CA GLY A 83 3.32 -0.70 -26.39
C GLY A 83 3.24 -1.88 -25.43
#